data_5168aa69fa7ee05c3e71221656d9901f
#
_entry.id   5168aa69fa7ee05c3e71221656d9901f
#
_cell.length_a   1.000
_cell.length_b   1.000
_cell.length_c   1.000
_cell.angle_alpha   90.00
_cell.angle_beta   90.00
_cell.angle_gamma   90.00
#
_symmetry.space_group_name_H-M   'P 1'
#
loop_
_entity.id
_entity.type
_entity.pdbx_description
1 polymer ?
#
loop_
_entity_poly.entity_id
_entity_poly.type
_entity_poly.pdbx_seq_one_letter_code
_entity_poly.pdbx_strand_id
1 'polypeptide(L)'
;MELAKESFLKDEVPVGAVVVKENKIIGSGRNTVIADNDVSSHAEINALRSASKELNNFRLNGCSIYVTLEPCHMCAKAIVDARLDMLVFAAKEPKTGSICSIAVSYTHLTLPTMIRV
;
A
#
# COMPACT_ATOMS: atom_id res chain seq x y z
N MET A 1 10.82 -8.97 -1.14
CA MET A 1 10.37 -7.61 -0.88
C MET A 1 11.30 -6.93 0.08
N GLU A 2 12.15 -6.11 -0.47
CA GLU A 2 13.19 -5.42 0.30
C GLU A 2 12.62 -4.52 1.40
N LEU A 3 11.58 -3.75 1.07
CA LEU A 3 10.99 -2.83 2.03
C LEU A 3 10.38 -3.55 3.23
N ALA A 4 9.75 -4.68 3.00
CA ALA A 4 9.19 -5.48 4.07
C ALA A 4 10.28 -6.05 4.97
N LYS A 5 11.41 -6.49 4.39
CA LYS A 5 12.54 -6.98 5.17
C LYS A 5 13.15 -5.89 6.04
N GLU A 6 13.25 -4.67 5.51
CA GLU A 6 13.75 -3.55 6.29
C GLU A 6 12.88 -3.29 7.53
N SER A 7 11.57 -3.32 7.38
CA SER A 7 10.65 -3.15 8.50
C SER A 7 10.81 -4.26 9.53
N PHE A 8 10.92 -5.51 9.09
CA PHE A 8 11.08 -6.64 9.99
C PHE A 8 12.35 -6.51 10.82
N LEU A 9 13.47 -6.15 10.18
CA LEU A 9 14.75 -5.98 10.87
C LEU A 9 14.75 -4.86 11.89
N LYS A 10 13.79 -3.95 11.83
CA LYS A 10 13.64 -2.83 12.75
C LYS A 10 12.47 -3.02 13.72
N ASP A 11 12.02 -4.26 13.89
CA ASP A 11 10.89 -4.63 14.75
C ASP A 11 9.57 -3.99 14.31
N GLU A 12 9.46 -3.58 13.05
CA GLU A 12 8.21 -3.08 12.48
C GLU A 12 7.44 -4.24 11.84
N VAL A 13 6.14 -4.04 11.62
CA VAL A 13 5.35 -5.01 10.85
C VAL A 13 5.91 -5.05 9.43
N PRO A 14 6.28 -6.25 8.90
CA PRO A 14 6.99 -6.35 7.62
C PRO A 14 6.07 -6.16 6.40
N VAL A 15 5.73 -4.92 6.11
CA VAL A 15 4.93 -4.54 4.95
C VAL A 15 5.70 -3.51 4.12
N GLY A 16 5.68 -3.70 2.82
CA GLY A 16 6.28 -2.76 1.88
C GLY A 16 5.28 -2.37 0.80
N ALA A 17 5.44 -1.19 0.25
CA ALA A 17 4.58 -0.66 -0.80
C ALA A 17 5.37 0.21 -1.77
N VAL A 18 4.99 0.17 -3.05
CA VAL A 18 5.55 1.05 -4.07
C VAL A 18 4.42 1.64 -4.90
N VAL A 19 4.59 2.88 -5.33
CA VAL A 19 3.67 3.54 -6.25
C VAL A 19 4.36 3.67 -7.59
N VAL A 20 3.67 3.27 -8.65
CA VAL A 20 4.22 3.17 -10.00
C VAL A 20 3.39 4.03 -10.95
N LYS A 21 4.06 4.78 -11.80
CA LYS A 21 3.44 5.53 -12.89
C LYS A 21 4.27 5.33 -14.15
N GLU A 22 3.61 4.92 -15.24
CA GLU A 22 4.28 4.72 -16.54
C GLU A 22 5.50 3.81 -16.41
N ASN A 23 5.34 2.72 -15.70
CA ASN A 23 6.37 1.71 -15.47
C ASN A 23 7.58 2.19 -14.65
N LYS A 24 7.44 3.33 -13.97
CA LYS A 24 8.49 3.85 -13.08
C LYS A 24 7.98 3.88 -11.65
N ILE A 25 8.82 3.47 -10.73
CA ILE A 25 8.53 3.62 -9.30
C ILE A 25 8.74 5.09 -8.95
N ILE A 26 7.67 5.76 -8.52
CA ILE A 26 7.73 7.17 -8.14
C ILE A 26 7.62 7.37 -6.64
N GLY A 27 7.33 6.32 -5.90
CA GLY A 27 7.28 6.39 -4.45
C GLY A 27 7.40 5.02 -3.86
N SER A 28 7.92 4.95 -2.65
CA SER A 28 8.05 3.70 -1.92
C SER A 28 7.90 3.96 -0.42
N GLY A 29 7.49 2.92 0.30
CA GLY A 29 7.33 3.03 1.74
C GLY A 29 7.36 1.67 2.39
N ARG A 30 7.71 1.66 3.66
CA ARG A 30 7.62 0.51 4.53
C ARG A 30 6.91 0.96 5.79
N ASN A 31 6.48 0.01 6.61
CA ASN A 31 5.86 0.32 7.88
C ASN A 31 6.92 0.92 8.82
N THR A 32 6.67 2.11 9.34
CA THR A 32 7.56 2.81 10.27
C THR A 32 6.79 3.38 11.46
N VAL A 33 5.71 2.70 11.88
CA VAL A 33 4.87 3.15 13.00
C VAL A 33 5.71 3.36 14.25
N ILE A 34 6.57 2.43 14.59
CA ILE A 34 7.41 2.51 15.78
C ILE A 34 8.48 3.60 15.63
N ALA A 35 9.20 3.59 14.51
CA ALA A 35 10.29 4.54 14.27
C ALA A 35 9.80 5.98 14.24
N ASP A 36 8.62 6.22 13.64
CA ASP A 36 8.06 7.56 13.51
C ASP A 36 7.19 7.95 14.69
N ASN A 37 6.89 7.01 15.58
CA ASN A 37 5.99 7.22 16.69
C ASN A 37 4.65 7.77 16.19
N ASP A 38 4.13 7.16 15.12
CA ASP A 38 2.98 7.65 14.36
C ASP A 38 2.14 6.46 13.89
N VAL A 39 0.93 6.34 14.39
CA VAL A 39 0.02 5.24 14.07
C VAL A 39 -0.34 5.20 12.59
N SER A 40 -0.18 6.29 11.86
CA SER A 40 -0.51 6.35 10.45
C SER A 40 0.66 6.00 9.53
N SER A 41 1.85 5.74 10.07
CA SER A 41 3.05 5.46 9.24
C SER A 41 3.08 4.02 8.75
N HIS A 42 2.02 3.59 8.11
CA HIS A 42 1.95 2.33 7.38
C HIS A 42 2.70 2.45 6.06
N ALA A 43 3.12 1.30 5.52
CA ALA A 43 3.87 1.25 4.26
C ALA A 43 3.15 2.01 3.14
N GLU A 44 1.83 1.80 3.02
CA GLU A 44 1.03 2.44 1.98
C GLU A 44 1.01 3.96 2.14
N ILE A 45 0.80 4.44 3.37
CA ILE A 45 0.79 5.88 3.64
C ILE A 45 2.14 6.50 3.31
N ASN A 46 3.22 5.83 3.71
CA ASN A 46 4.57 6.32 3.42
C ASN A 46 4.86 6.33 1.92
N ALA A 47 4.38 5.31 1.19
CA ALA A 47 4.51 5.26 -0.27
C ALA A 47 3.72 6.38 -0.95
N LEU A 48 2.50 6.65 -0.49
CA LEU A 48 1.69 7.75 -1.01
C LEU A 48 2.35 9.10 -0.76
N ARG A 49 2.89 9.30 0.42
CA ARG A 49 3.63 10.54 0.75
C ARG A 49 4.84 10.72 -0.16
N SER A 50 5.59 9.65 -0.36
CA SER A 50 6.76 9.64 -1.23
C SER A 50 6.39 10.01 -2.66
N ALA A 51 5.35 9.37 -3.20
CA ALA A 51 4.89 9.62 -4.56
C ALA A 51 4.33 11.04 -4.72
N SER A 52 3.61 11.53 -3.73
CA SER A 52 3.04 12.89 -3.76
C SER A 52 4.13 13.94 -3.79
N LYS A 53 5.21 13.74 -3.08
CA LYS A 53 6.36 14.65 -3.12
C LYS A 53 7.02 14.61 -4.49
N GLU A 54 7.19 13.43 -5.07
CA GLU A 54 7.81 13.27 -6.37
C GLU A 54 7.01 13.97 -7.46
N LEU A 55 5.70 13.83 -7.45
CA LEU A 55 4.81 14.46 -8.43
C LEU A 55 4.39 15.88 -8.06
N ASN A 56 4.73 16.31 -6.85
CA ASN A 56 4.30 17.59 -6.31
C ASN A 56 2.78 17.76 -6.40
N ASN A 57 2.05 16.70 -6.06
CA ASN A 57 0.59 16.65 -6.17
C ASN A 57 0.04 15.61 -5.21
N PHE A 58 -1.00 15.96 -4.46
CA PHE A 58 -1.63 14.99 -3.55
C PHE A 58 -2.52 13.99 -4.30
N ARG A 59 -2.89 14.27 -5.53
CA ARG A 59 -3.64 13.33 -6.36
C ARG A 59 -2.68 12.55 -7.25
N LEU A 60 -2.82 11.24 -7.23
CA LEU A 60 -1.92 10.33 -7.92
C LEU A 60 -2.62 9.64 -9.08
N ASN A 61 -3.32 10.43 -9.90
CA ASN A 61 -4.00 9.93 -11.10
C ASN A 61 -3.01 9.24 -12.03
N GLY A 62 -3.42 8.13 -12.60
CA GLY A 62 -2.57 7.36 -13.49
C GLY A 62 -1.54 6.49 -12.80
N CYS A 63 -1.60 6.40 -11.48
CA CYS A 63 -0.65 5.61 -10.71
C CYS A 63 -1.28 4.31 -10.22
N SER A 64 -0.43 3.31 -9.97
CA SER A 64 -0.82 2.06 -9.33
C SER A 64 -0.01 1.89 -8.07
N ILE A 65 -0.59 1.25 -7.06
CA ILE A 65 0.14 0.94 -5.83
C ILE A 65 0.23 -0.58 -5.66
N TYR A 66 1.42 -1.05 -5.34
CA TYR A 66 1.70 -2.47 -5.11
C TYR A 66 2.10 -2.64 -3.65
N VAL A 67 1.41 -3.52 -2.94
CA VAL A 67 1.59 -3.71 -1.50
C VAL A 67 1.77 -5.19 -1.21
N THR A 68 2.57 -5.52 -0.20
CA THR A 68 2.77 -6.92 0.17
C THR A 68 1.56 -7.52 0.87
N LEU A 69 0.75 -6.69 1.52
CA LEU A 69 -0.39 -7.13 2.32
C LEU A 69 -1.60 -6.26 2.03
N GLU A 70 -2.80 -6.82 2.08
CA GLU A 70 -4.05 -6.09 1.86
C GLU A 70 -4.12 -4.86 2.77
N PRO A 71 -4.41 -3.66 2.23
CA PRO A 71 -4.48 -2.45 3.04
C PRO A 71 -5.61 -2.50 4.08
N CYS A 72 -5.36 -1.92 5.22
CA CYS A 72 -6.39 -1.71 6.24
C CYS A 72 -7.35 -0.60 5.81
N HIS A 73 -8.39 -0.33 6.61
CA HIS A 73 -9.40 0.68 6.30
C HIS A 73 -8.79 2.07 6.10
N MET A 74 -7.84 2.45 6.94
CA MET A 74 -7.17 3.74 6.84
C MET A 74 -6.42 3.88 5.51
N CYS A 75 -5.62 2.86 5.16
CA CYS A 75 -4.84 2.88 3.93
C CYS A 75 -5.71 2.78 2.69
N ALA A 76 -6.76 1.96 2.74
CA ALA A 76 -7.71 1.84 1.63
C ALA A 76 -8.39 3.19 1.35
N LYS A 77 -8.82 3.89 2.39
CA LYS A 77 -9.43 5.21 2.23
C LYS A 77 -8.43 6.21 1.65
N ALA A 78 -7.19 6.20 2.13
CA ALA A 78 -6.15 7.08 1.61
C ALA A 78 -5.87 6.82 0.12
N ILE A 79 -5.85 5.56 -0.29
CA ILE A 79 -5.64 5.17 -1.69
C ILE A 79 -6.77 5.72 -2.56
N VAL A 80 -8.00 5.60 -2.11
CA VAL A 80 -9.16 6.13 -2.84
C VAL A 80 -9.07 7.66 -2.92
N ASP A 81 -8.78 8.31 -1.82
CA ASP A 81 -8.72 9.78 -1.77
C ASP A 81 -7.56 10.33 -2.61
N ALA A 82 -6.48 9.59 -2.75
CA ALA A 82 -5.36 9.98 -3.60
C ALA A 82 -5.63 9.74 -5.09
N ARG A 83 -6.75 9.10 -5.43
CA ARG A 83 -7.19 8.88 -6.81
C ARG A 83 -6.27 7.97 -7.62
N LEU A 84 -5.69 6.96 -6.98
CA LEU A 84 -4.95 5.94 -7.71
C LEU A 84 -5.89 5.13 -8.61
N ASP A 85 -5.34 4.57 -9.67
CA ASP A 85 -6.12 3.79 -10.63
C ASP A 85 -6.24 2.32 -10.23
N MET A 86 -5.19 1.77 -9.65
CA MET A 86 -5.11 0.32 -9.42
C MET A 86 -4.41 0.04 -8.09
N LEU A 87 -4.91 -0.99 -7.41
CA LEU A 87 -4.29 -1.54 -6.20
C LEU A 87 -3.96 -3.00 -6.45
N VAL A 88 -2.73 -3.40 -6.16
CA VAL A 88 -2.28 -4.80 -6.25
C VAL A 88 -1.70 -5.19 -4.91
N PHE A 89 -2.15 -6.28 -4.33
CA PHE A 89 -1.57 -6.79 -3.10
C PHE A 89 -1.36 -8.29 -3.17
N ALA A 90 -0.34 -8.78 -2.44
CA ALA A 90 0.10 -10.17 -2.55
C ALA A 90 -0.61 -11.09 -1.55
N ALA A 91 -0.97 -10.60 -0.39
CA ALA A 91 -1.59 -11.40 0.65
C ALA A 91 -2.76 -10.66 1.29
N LYS A 92 -3.75 -11.41 1.76
CA LYS A 92 -4.91 -10.84 2.44
C LYS A 92 -4.63 -10.64 3.91
N GLU A 93 -5.22 -9.61 4.48
CA GLU A 93 -5.18 -9.36 5.92
C GLU A 93 -6.54 -9.76 6.50
N PRO A 94 -6.64 -10.90 7.18
CA PRO A 94 -7.95 -11.40 7.63
C PRO A 94 -8.61 -10.58 8.72
N LYS A 95 -7.84 -9.78 9.46
CA LYS A 95 -8.38 -9.01 10.57
C LYS A 95 -8.76 -7.59 10.18
N THR A 96 -7.92 -6.92 9.43
CA THR A 96 -8.05 -5.49 9.17
C THR A 96 -8.19 -5.14 7.70
N GLY A 97 -8.06 -6.10 6.79
CA GLY A 97 -8.21 -5.85 5.38
C GLY A 97 -9.64 -5.44 5.04
N SER A 98 -9.81 -4.36 4.31
CA SER A 98 -11.13 -3.86 3.96
C SER A 98 -11.54 -4.13 2.52
N ILE A 99 -10.56 -4.33 1.65
CA ILE A 99 -10.83 -4.50 0.22
C ILE A 99 -11.45 -5.86 -0.05
N CYS A 100 -10.85 -6.92 0.46
CA CYS A 100 -11.33 -8.27 0.21
C CYS A 100 -12.63 -8.60 0.93
N SER A 101 -12.95 -7.93 2.01
CA SER A 101 -14.22 -8.14 2.69
C SER A 101 -15.39 -7.64 1.85
N ILE A 102 -15.14 -6.71 0.96
CA ILE A 102 -16.15 -6.19 0.04
C ILE A 102 -16.10 -6.97 -1.25
N ALA A 103 -14.92 -7.29 -1.70
CA ALA A 103 -14.70 -7.89 -3.00
C ALA A 103 -14.96 -9.36 -3.00
N VAL A 104 -15.67 -9.91 -2.08
CA VAL A 104 -16.14 -11.19 -2.25
C VAL A 104 -15.18 -12.28 -2.29
N SER A 105 -15.37 -13.16 -1.99
CA SER A 105 -15.10 -14.53 -2.23
C SER A 105 -14.03 -14.85 -3.22
N TYR A 106 -13.28 -13.94 -3.72
CA TYR A 106 -12.12 -14.23 -4.52
C TYR A 106 -11.01 -14.77 -3.65
N THR A 107 -11.40 -15.40 -2.64
CA THR A 107 -10.54 -15.88 -1.60
C THR A 107 -9.60 -16.99 -2.01
N HIS A 108 -9.79 -17.53 -3.20
CA HIS A 108 -8.96 -18.63 -3.68
C HIS A 108 -7.83 -18.19 -4.60
N LEU A 109 -7.60 -16.90 -4.71
CA LEU A 109 -6.57 -16.41 -5.60
C LEU A 109 -5.20 -16.74 -5.02
N THR A 110 -4.41 -17.44 -5.82
CA THR A 110 -3.02 -17.73 -5.48
C THR A 110 -2.08 -16.68 -6.05
N LEU A 111 -2.60 -15.84 -6.96
CA LEU A 111 -1.86 -14.74 -7.55
C LEU A 111 -2.16 -13.44 -6.81
N PRO A 112 -1.29 -12.43 -6.95
CA PRO A 112 -1.59 -11.12 -6.37
C PRO A 112 -2.95 -10.62 -6.81
N THR A 113 -3.70 -10.03 -5.90
CA THR A 113 -5.02 -9.49 -6.19
C THR A 113 -4.87 -8.09 -6.77
N MET A 114 -5.55 -7.85 -7.89
CA MET A 114 -5.58 -6.54 -8.55
C MET A 114 -6.98 -5.99 -8.46
N ILE A 115 -7.09 -4.76 -7.97
CA ILE A 115 -8.38 -4.09 -7.81
C ILE A 115 -8.30 -2.72 -8.44
N ARG A 116 -9.27 -2.43 -9.32
CA ARG A 116 -9.39 -1.10 -9.90
C ARG A 116 -10.04 -0.20 -8.86
N VAL A 117 -9.38 0.87 -8.56
CA VAL A 117 -9.84 1.82 -7.53
C VAL A 117 -10.97 2.70 -8.02
#